data_e7969acdc26cedf59bfca6c7fb587351
#
_entry.id   e7969acdc26cedf59bfca6c7fb587351
#
_cell.length_a   1.000
_cell.length_b   1.000
_cell.length_c   1.000
_cell.angle_alpha   90.00
_cell.angle_beta   90.00
_cell.angle_gamma   90.00
#
_symmetry.space_group_name_H-M   'P 1'
#
loop_
_entity.id
_entity.type
_entity.pdbx_description
1 polymer ?
#
loop_
_entity_poly.entity_id
_entity_poly.type
_entity_poly.pdbx_seq_one_letter_code
_entity_poly.pdbx_strand_id
1 'polypeptide(L)'
;VGIRTLRAGLWKPRSHYGTFEGVGEKGLAWMEEIQQTLGMRVMTEVALPSHVEAALNAGLDMLWIGARTTVNPFMMHELAEALRGTDIPIWVKNPVSPDLELWIGAIERLQHAGVKRIGAIHRGFCLVDNAPYRNSPLWDQIKELRNRVPGIPVYCDPSHIAGKRELLLQICQEALSLKVDGLFIESHCCPQEALSDAAQQLTPAALSDMLHTLNID
;
A
#
# COMPACT_ATOMS: atom_id res chain seq x y z
N VAL A 1 3.20 11.30 18.04
CA VAL A 1 3.79 10.56 16.91
C VAL A 1 3.53 11.35 15.64
N GLY A 2 4.59 11.67 14.89
CA GLY A 2 4.55 12.59 13.74
C GLY A 2 4.06 11.97 12.44
N ILE A 3 2.98 11.16 12.44
CA ILE A 3 2.41 10.60 11.21
C ILE A 3 1.89 11.73 10.32
N ARG A 4 2.39 11.81 9.09
CA ARG A 4 2.05 12.90 8.15
C ARG A 4 1.29 12.43 6.91
N THR A 5 1.07 11.13 6.76
CA THR A 5 0.39 10.59 5.60
C THR A 5 -0.68 9.60 6.06
N LEU A 6 -1.92 9.85 5.65
CA LEU A 6 -3.04 8.93 5.84
C LEU A 6 -3.32 8.19 4.53
N ARG A 7 -3.57 6.89 4.64
CA ARG A 7 -4.00 6.08 3.52
C ARG A 7 -5.40 5.52 3.75
N ALA A 8 -6.26 5.58 2.77
CA ALA A 8 -7.58 4.96 2.80
C ALA A 8 -7.86 4.27 1.46
N GLY A 9 -8.24 3.00 1.49
CA GLY A 9 -8.65 2.27 0.29
C GLY A 9 -10.08 2.62 -0.08
N LEU A 10 -10.26 3.66 -0.90
CA LEU A 10 -11.59 4.09 -1.36
C LEU A 10 -12.19 3.07 -2.34
N TRP A 11 -11.33 2.42 -3.12
CA TRP A 11 -11.66 1.32 -4.02
C TRP A 11 -10.81 0.11 -3.63
N LYS A 12 -11.45 -1.02 -3.38
CA LYS A 12 -10.78 -2.24 -2.91
C LYS A 12 -11.11 -3.43 -3.82
N PRO A 13 -10.20 -3.83 -4.74
CA PRO A 13 -10.39 -5.06 -5.50
C PRO A 13 -10.46 -6.26 -4.56
N ARG A 14 -11.57 -7.01 -4.61
CA ARG A 14 -11.84 -8.14 -3.70
C ARG A 14 -11.87 -9.46 -4.48
N SER A 15 -11.48 -10.54 -3.81
CA SER A 15 -11.53 -11.88 -4.40
C SER A 15 -12.94 -12.49 -4.36
N HIS A 16 -13.78 -12.07 -3.40
CA HIS A 16 -15.13 -12.60 -3.23
C HIS A 16 -16.17 -11.52 -3.55
N TYR A 17 -17.13 -11.87 -4.37
CA TYR A 17 -18.29 -11.05 -4.65
C TYR A 17 -19.10 -10.76 -3.38
N GLY A 18 -19.68 -9.56 -3.28
CA GLY A 18 -20.51 -9.17 -2.13
C GLY A 18 -19.76 -8.79 -0.86
N THR A 19 -18.42 -8.74 -0.91
CA THR A 19 -17.61 -8.16 0.19
C THR A 19 -17.47 -6.65 0.01
N PHE A 20 -17.07 -5.94 1.08
CA PHE A 20 -16.89 -4.49 1.03
C PHE A 20 -15.78 -4.09 0.05
N GLU A 21 -16.16 -3.40 -1.02
CA GLU A 21 -15.26 -2.97 -2.11
C GLU A 21 -14.79 -1.52 -1.98
N GLY A 22 -15.03 -0.91 -0.84
CA GLY A 22 -14.74 0.50 -0.57
C GLY A 22 -15.96 1.39 -0.67
N VAL A 23 -15.79 2.67 -0.33
CA VAL A 23 -16.84 3.68 -0.40
C VAL A 23 -16.89 4.42 -1.74
N GLY A 24 -15.89 4.18 -2.58
CA GLY A 24 -15.76 4.83 -3.89
C GLY A 24 -15.48 6.34 -3.79
N GLU A 25 -15.92 7.07 -4.79
CA GLU A 25 -15.70 8.51 -4.93
C GLU A 25 -16.21 9.34 -3.75
N LYS A 26 -17.24 8.86 -3.04
CA LYS A 26 -17.77 9.56 -1.84
C LYS A 26 -16.68 9.81 -0.79
N GLY A 27 -15.69 8.95 -0.71
CA GLY A 27 -14.59 9.09 0.23
C GLY A 27 -13.55 10.15 -0.16
N LEU A 28 -13.57 10.66 -1.39
CA LEU A 28 -12.65 11.73 -1.83
C LEU A 28 -12.88 13.02 -1.04
N ALA A 29 -14.14 13.37 -0.77
CA ALA A 29 -14.45 14.54 0.05
C ALA A 29 -13.89 14.42 1.49
N TRP A 30 -13.88 13.22 2.07
CA TRP A 30 -13.27 13.00 3.39
C TRP A 30 -11.73 13.14 3.34
N MET A 31 -11.11 12.72 2.25
CA MET A 31 -9.67 12.88 2.05
C MET A 31 -9.29 14.37 1.95
N GLU A 32 -10.06 15.15 1.19
CA GLU A 32 -9.90 16.59 1.08
C GLU A 32 -10.08 17.28 2.45
N GLU A 33 -11.11 16.92 3.22
CA GLU A 33 -11.32 17.44 4.57
C GLU A 33 -10.10 17.18 5.47
N ILE A 34 -9.50 15.98 5.42
CA ILE A 34 -8.31 15.65 6.18
C ILE A 34 -7.10 16.51 5.77
N GLN A 35 -6.90 16.73 4.46
CA GLN A 35 -5.86 17.62 3.98
C GLN A 35 -6.03 19.05 4.53
N GLN A 36 -7.26 19.58 4.43
CA GLN A 36 -7.57 20.96 4.82
C GLN A 36 -7.53 21.16 6.34
N THR A 37 -8.05 20.21 7.12
CA THR A 37 -8.21 20.38 8.57
C THR A 37 -6.99 19.92 9.37
N LEU A 38 -6.29 18.87 8.92
CA LEU A 38 -5.18 18.28 9.64
C LEU A 38 -3.81 18.52 8.97
N GLY A 39 -3.78 19.05 7.76
CA GLY A 39 -2.55 19.26 7.00
C GLY A 39 -1.82 17.94 6.67
N MET A 40 -2.52 16.82 6.69
CA MET A 40 -1.96 15.51 6.36
C MET A 40 -1.96 15.29 4.85
N ARG A 41 -0.93 14.63 4.35
CA ARG A 41 -0.97 14.07 2.99
C ARG A 41 -1.91 12.88 2.97
N VAL A 42 -2.63 12.70 1.87
CA VAL A 42 -3.59 11.61 1.70
C VAL A 42 -3.27 10.77 0.47
N MET A 43 -3.54 9.47 0.57
CA MET A 43 -3.38 8.54 -0.54
C MET A 43 -4.48 7.49 -0.59
N THR A 44 -4.80 7.01 -1.80
CA THR A 44 -5.79 5.95 -2.02
C THR A 44 -5.30 4.89 -3.00
N GLU A 45 -5.93 3.72 -2.95
CA GLU A 45 -5.76 2.66 -3.95
C GLU A 45 -6.43 3.06 -5.26
N VAL A 46 -5.76 2.78 -6.38
CA VAL A 46 -6.35 2.88 -7.72
C VAL A 46 -6.19 1.55 -8.45
N ALA A 47 -7.23 1.17 -9.20
CA ALA A 47 -7.27 -0.07 -9.96
C ALA A 47 -7.79 0.13 -11.39
N LEU A 48 -8.34 1.32 -11.71
CA LEU A 48 -8.88 1.68 -13.01
C LEU A 48 -8.41 3.09 -13.39
N PRO A 49 -8.33 3.44 -14.70
CA PRO A 49 -8.05 4.80 -15.15
C PRO A 49 -9.00 5.85 -14.55
N SER A 50 -10.30 5.53 -14.43
CA SER A 50 -11.29 6.42 -13.81
C SER A 50 -11.00 6.72 -12.33
N HIS A 51 -10.41 5.77 -11.59
CA HIS A 51 -9.98 6.02 -10.20
C HIS A 51 -8.81 7.01 -10.15
N VAL A 52 -7.88 6.91 -11.13
CA VAL A 52 -6.76 7.87 -11.27
C VAL A 52 -7.31 9.27 -11.55
N GLU A 53 -8.21 9.40 -12.52
CA GLU A 53 -8.82 10.67 -12.88
C GLU A 53 -9.56 11.30 -11.69
N ALA A 54 -10.42 10.54 -11.01
CA ALA A 54 -11.15 11.01 -9.84
C ALA A 54 -10.22 11.47 -8.71
N ALA A 55 -9.17 10.70 -8.43
CA ALA A 55 -8.19 11.04 -7.40
C ALA A 55 -7.36 12.30 -7.73
N LEU A 56 -6.96 12.46 -9.00
CA LEU A 56 -6.25 13.65 -9.48
C LEU A 56 -7.14 14.90 -9.42
N ASN A 57 -8.40 14.79 -9.84
CA ASN A 57 -9.36 15.89 -9.80
C ASN A 57 -9.68 16.31 -8.35
N ALA A 58 -9.66 15.39 -7.40
CA ALA A 58 -9.81 15.66 -5.97
C ALA A 58 -8.52 16.15 -5.30
N GLY A 59 -7.41 16.28 -6.02
CA GLY A 59 -6.15 16.81 -5.49
C GLY A 59 -5.46 15.91 -4.46
N LEU A 60 -5.58 14.58 -4.58
CA LEU A 60 -4.88 13.66 -3.69
C LEU A 60 -3.36 13.78 -3.87
N ASP A 61 -2.61 13.61 -2.78
CA ASP A 61 -1.16 13.79 -2.78
C ASP A 61 -0.39 12.59 -3.35
N MET A 62 -0.96 11.38 -3.22
CA MET A 62 -0.28 10.12 -3.56
C MET A 62 -1.31 9.04 -3.93
N LEU A 63 -0.87 8.05 -4.72
CA LEU A 63 -1.68 6.88 -5.06
C LEU A 63 -0.91 5.59 -4.82
N TRP A 64 -1.60 4.47 -4.65
CA TRP A 64 -0.97 3.17 -4.75
C TRP A 64 -1.77 2.21 -5.63
N ILE A 65 -1.06 1.27 -6.20
CA ILE A 65 -1.62 0.17 -7.00
C ILE A 65 -1.59 -1.09 -6.15
N GLY A 66 -2.75 -1.73 -5.99
CA GLY A 66 -2.92 -2.89 -5.15
C GLY A 66 -2.36 -4.18 -5.76
N ALA A 67 -2.05 -5.16 -4.91
CA ALA A 67 -1.43 -6.43 -5.31
C ALA A 67 -2.24 -7.24 -6.34
N ARG A 68 -3.58 -7.11 -6.32
CA ARG A 68 -4.46 -7.77 -7.29
C ARG A 68 -4.46 -7.09 -8.65
N THR A 69 -4.18 -5.81 -8.70
CA THR A 69 -4.05 -5.03 -9.93
C THR A 69 -2.66 -5.22 -10.54
N THR A 70 -1.62 -5.26 -9.71
CA THR A 70 -0.23 -5.46 -10.14
C THR A 70 0.00 -6.74 -10.93
N VAL A 71 -0.78 -7.81 -10.68
CA VAL A 71 -0.68 -9.08 -11.41
C VAL A 71 -1.17 -9.02 -12.86
N ASN A 72 -1.84 -7.94 -13.26
CA ASN A 72 -2.43 -7.84 -14.59
C ASN A 72 -1.67 -6.81 -15.45
N PRO A 73 -0.84 -7.24 -16.42
CA PRO A 73 -0.07 -6.34 -17.27
C PRO A 73 -0.90 -5.34 -18.09
N PHE A 74 -2.12 -5.73 -18.51
CA PHE A 74 -3.01 -4.82 -19.26
C PHE A 74 -3.52 -3.70 -18.36
N MET A 75 -3.98 -4.04 -17.13
CA MET A 75 -4.40 -3.02 -16.16
C MET A 75 -3.25 -2.09 -15.78
N MET A 76 -2.05 -2.64 -15.62
CA MET A 76 -0.85 -1.83 -15.35
C MET A 76 -0.53 -0.89 -16.51
N HIS A 77 -0.74 -1.32 -17.74
CA HIS A 77 -0.57 -0.46 -18.93
C HIS A 77 -1.59 0.68 -18.93
N GLU A 78 -2.88 0.38 -18.75
CA GLU A 78 -3.95 1.39 -18.71
C GLU A 78 -3.73 2.42 -17.59
N LEU A 79 -3.32 1.96 -16.40
CA LEU A 79 -2.99 2.86 -15.29
C LEU A 79 -1.75 3.71 -15.58
N ALA A 80 -0.72 3.14 -16.21
CA ALA A 80 0.47 3.88 -16.60
C ALA A 80 0.14 4.98 -17.62
N GLU A 81 -0.72 4.70 -18.60
CA GLU A 81 -1.19 5.71 -19.56
C GLU A 81 -2.03 6.79 -18.88
N ALA A 82 -2.92 6.43 -17.95
CA ALA A 82 -3.72 7.41 -17.18
C ALA A 82 -2.86 8.33 -16.30
N LEU A 83 -1.68 7.87 -15.90
CA LEU A 83 -0.72 8.63 -15.09
C LEU A 83 0.28 9.43 -15.91
N ARG A 84 0.29 9.26 -17.22
CA ARG A 84 1.22 9.94 -18.13
C ARG A 84 1.13 11.46 -17.99
N GLY A 85 2.28 12.10 -17.80
CA GLY A 85 2.38 13.53 -17.64
C GLY A 85 1.99 14.08 -16.27
N THR A 86 1.63 13.20 -15.31
CA THR A 86 1.40 13.59 -13.91
C THR A 86 2.71 13.55 -13.12
N ASP A 87 2.77 14.34 -12.04
CA ASP A 87 3.89 14.29 -11.08
C ASP A 87 3.45 13.72 -9.73
N ILE A 88 2.33 12.99 -9.69
CA ILE A 88 1.84 12.36 -8.46
C ILE A 88 2.72 11.14 -8.10
N PRO A 89 3.13 10.97 -6.82
CA PRO A 89 3.83 9.78 -6.38
C PRO A 89 2.94 8.55 -6.46
N ILE A 90 3.48 7.44 -6.98
CA ILE A 90 2.79 6.16 -7.12
C ILE A 90 3.56 5.08 -6.39
N TRP A 91 2.89 4.35 -5.49
CA TRP A 91 3.42 3.15 -4.85
C TRP A 91 2.81 1.89 -5.46
N VAL A 92 3.62 0.90 -5.76
CA VAL A 92 3.20 -0.37 -6.36
C VAL A 92 3.37 -1.50 -5.34
N LYS A 93 2.27 -2.12 -4.91
CA LYS A 93 2.34 -3.33 -4.08
C LYS A 93 2.89 -4.49 -4.90
N ASN A 94 3.70 -5.37 -4.28
CA ASN A 94 4.08 -6.63 -4.91
C ASN A 94 2.83 -7.43 -5.29
N PRO A 95 2.89 -8.26 -6.36
CA PRO A 95 1.81 -9.15 -6.74
C PRO A 95 1.47 -10.14 -5.62
N VAL A 96 0.27 -10.73 -5.69
CA VAL A 96 -0.18 -11.71 -4.69
C VAL A 96 0.72 -12.95 -4.72
N SER A 97 1.06 -13.44 -5.92
CA SER A 97 2.02 -14.53 -6.14
C SER A 97 3.46 -14.05 -5.98
N PRO A 98 4.41 -14.95 -5.63
CA PRO A 98 5.83 -14.61 -5.50
C PRO A 98 6.52 -14.49 -6.87
N ASP A 99 5.99 -13.62 -7.72
CA ASP A 99 6.48 -13.35 -9.06
C ASP A 99 7.10 -11.94 -9.11
N LEU A 100 8.43 -11.89 -9.02
CA LEU A 100 9.18 -10.66 -9.04
C LEU A 100 9.13 -9.98 -10.41
N GLU A 101 9.05 -10.74 -11.50
CA GLU A 101 9.01 -10.19 -12.87
C GLU A 101 7.72 -9.41 -13.11
N LEU A 102 6.58 -9.86 -12.55
CA LEU A 102 5.35 -9.08 -12.58
C LEU A 102 5.47 -7.77 -11.81
N TRP A 103 6.17 -7.77 -10.66
CA TRP A 103 6.36 -6.54 -9.88
C TRP A 103 7.27 -5.55 -10.60
N ILE A 104 8.41 -6.02 -11.10
CA ILE A 104 9.34 -5.21 -11.89
C ILE A 104 8.66 -4.69 -13.15
N GLY A 105 7.99 -5.56 -13.90
CA GLY A 105 7.29 -5.16 -15.11
C GLY A 105 6.16 -4.15 -14.89
N ALA A 106 5.51 -4.14 -13.71
CA ALA A 106 4.56 -3.11 -13.32
C ALA A 106 5.26 -1.75 -13.11
N ILE A 107 6.41 -1.75 -12.43
CA ILE A 107 7.23 -0.55 -12.20
C ILE A 107 7.77 0.00 -13.53
N GLU A 108 8.30 -0.86 -14.39
CA GLU A 108 8.85 -0.49 -15.71
C GLU A 108 7.80 0.19 -16.61
N ARG A 109 6.53 -0.28 -16.58
CA ARG A 109 5.44 0.36 -17.34
C ARG A 109 5.19 1.79 -16.88
N LEU A 110 5.20 2.03 -15.58
CA LEU A 110 5.08 3.38 -15.02
C LEU A 110 6.26 4.27 -15.41
N GLN A 111 7.49 3.74 -15.34
CA GLN A 111 8.70 4.44 -15.77
C GLN A 111 8.64 4.80 -17.25
N HIS A 112 8.23 3.85 -18.10
CA HIS A 112 8.08 4.07 -19.54
C HIS A 112 7.01 5.12 -19.86
N ALA A 113 5.94 5.18 -19.09
CA ALA A 113 4.93 6.24 -19.19
C ALA A 113 5.42 7.62 -18.71
N GLY A 114 6.61 7.70 -18.11
CA GLY A 114 7.22 8.94 -17.65
C GLY A 114 6.87 9.32 -16.19
N VAL A 115 6.31 8.40 -15.42
CA VAL A 115 6.09 8.60 -13.99
C VAL A 115 7.43 8.66 -13.27
N LYS A 116 7.71 9.76 -12.55
CA LYS A 116 9.02 10.03 -11.96
C LYS A 116 9.16 9.54 -10.51
N ARG A 117 8.08 9.57 -9.75
CA ARG A 117 8.07 9.27 -8.32
C ARG A 117 7.37 7.93 -8.07
N ILE A 118 8.14 6.84 -8.20
CA ILE A 118 7.65 5.47 -8.02
C ILE A 118 8.29 4.86 -6.79
N GLY A 119 7.47 4.21 -5.95
CA GLY A 119 7.94 3.41 -4.83
C GLY A 119 7.30 2.02 -4.87
N ALA A 120 7.87 1.10 -4.12
CA ALA A 120 7.40 -0.26 -3.96
C ALA A 120 6.81 -0.48 -2.57
N ILE A 121 5.73 -1.26 -2.45
CA ILE A 121 5.18 -1.70 -1.17
C ILE A 121 5.27 -3.21 -1.10
N HIS A 122 6.08 -3.70 -0.17
CA HIS A 122 6.19 -5.11 0.15
C HIS A 122 5.12 -5.51 1.16
N ARG A 123 4.15 -6.34 0.74
CA ARG A 123 3.02 -6.79 1.56
C ARG A 123 2.98 -8.31 1.79
N GLY A 124 4.09 -9.00 1.48
CA GLY A 124 4.19 -10.45 1.49
C GLY A 124 3.49 -11.12 0.30
N PHE A 125 3.68 -12.42 0.20
CA PHE A 125 3.20 -13.25 -0.93
C PHE A 125 2.30 -14.38 -0.43
N CYS A 126 1.27 -14.72 -1.18
CA CYS A 126 0.39 -15.84 -0.89
C CYS A 126 1.07 -17.13 -1.34
N LEU A 127 1.39 -17.99 -0.39
CA LEU A 127 1.90 -19.34 -0.61
C LEU A 127 0.86 -20.39 -0.18
N VAL A 128 1.10 -21.65 -0.50
CA VAL A 128 0.25 -22.77 -0.06
C VAL A 128 0.29 -22.93 1.45
N ASP A 129 1.48 -22.74 2.06
CA ASP A 129 1.67 -22.69 3.51
C ASP A 129 2.30 -21.35 3.89
N ASN A 130 1.52 -20.52 4.57
CA ASN A 130 1.93 -19.19 5.03
C ASN A 130 2.12 -19.11 6.54
N ALA A 131 1.84 -20.18 7.31
CA ALA A 131 1.88 -20.08 8.77
C ALA A 131 3.25 -19.61 9.29
N PRO A 132 3.30 -18.69 10.24
CA PRO A 132 2.19 -18.10 10.99
C PRO A 132 1.56 -16.84 10.33
N TYR A 133 2.01 -16.45 9.15
CA TYR A 133 1.65 -15.21 8.45
C TYR A 133 0.37 -15.39 7.61
N ARG A 134 -0.30 -14.29 7.31
CA ARG A 134 -1.33 -14.25 6.25
C ARG A 134 -0.70 -14.34 4.85
N ASN A 135 0.42 -13.62 4.68
CA ASN A 135 1.23 -13.67 3.48
C ASN A 135 2.70 -13.78 3.88
N SER A 136 3.41 -14.73 3.31
CA SER A 136 4.82 -14.96 3.62
C SER A 136 5.68 -13.75 3.24
N PRO A 137 6.55 -13.25 4.12
CA PRO A 137 7.33 -12.05 3.83
C PRO A 137 8.36 -12.25 2.72
N LEU A 138 8.94 -13.45 2.54
CA LEU A 138 9.99 -13.71 1.53
C LEU A 138 10.96 -12.53 1.39
N TRP A 139 11.63 -12.15 2.47
CA TRP A 139 12.43 -10.92 2.58
C TRP A 139 13.51 -10.74 1.50
N ASP A 140 14.01 -11.83 0.92
CA ASP A 140 15.00 -11.77 -0.16
C ASP A 140 14.44 -11.11 -1.43
N GLN A 141 13.13 -11.09 -1.61
CA GLN A 141 12.48 -10.38 -2.73
C GLN A 141 12.73 -8.86 -2.68
N ILE A 142 12.87 -8.27 -1.49
CA ILE A 142 13.22 -6.84 -1.36
C ILE A 142 14.65 -6.59 -1.86
N LYS A 143 15.60 -7.47 -1.50
CA LYS A 143 16.99 -7.34 -1.95
C LYS A 143 17.07 -7.46 -3.46
N GLU A 144 16.38 -8.47 -4.02
CA GLU A 144 16.40 -8.71 -5.45
C GLU A 144 15.71 -7.57 -6.22
N LEU A 145 14.59 -7.04 -5.72
CA LEU A 145 13.98 -5.86 -6.31
C LEU A 145 14.96 -4.67 -6.35
N ARG A 146 15.66 -4.39 -5.25
CA ARG A 146 16.63 -3.28 -5.19
C ARG A 146 17.84 -3.50 -6.13
N ASN A 147 18.27 -4.74 -6.34
CA ASN A 147 19.30 -5.07 -7.30
C ASN A 147 18.85 -4.78 -8.74
N ARG A 148 17.60 -5.12 -9.06
CA ARG A 148 17.02 -4.99 -10.41
C ARG A 148 16.50 -3.58 -10.72
N VAL A 149 16.05 -2.86 -9.69
CA VAL A 149 15.53 -1.48 -9.78
C VAL A 149 16.28 -0.60 -8.78
N PRO A 150 17.53 -0.20 -9.08
CA PRO A 150 18.36 0.57 -8.16
C PRO A 150 17.71 1.90 -7.75
N GLY A 151 17.76 2.21 -6.46
CA GLY A 151 17.25 3.47 -5.92
C GLY A 151 15.74 3.53 -5.70
N ILE A 152 15.00 2.45 -5.96
CA ILE A 152 13.57 2.42 -5.67
C ILE A 152 13.34 2.43 -4.15
N PRO A 153 12.52 3.36 -3.61
CA PRO A 153 12.13 3.31 -2.21
C PRO A 153 11.18 2.13 -1.98
N VAL A 154 11.40 1.38 -0.89
CA VAL A 154 10.61 0.20 -0.53
C VAL A 154 9.97 0.40 0.83
N TYR A 155 8.65 0.37 0.88
CA TYR A 155 7.85 0.37 2.10
C TYR A 155 7.42 -1.06 2.46
N CYS A 156 7.29 -1.35 3.75
CA CYS A 156 6.72 -2.60 4.21
C CYS A 156 5.27 -2.39 4.67
N ASP A 157 4.37 -3.28 4.25
CA ASP A 157 3.00 -3.37 4.74
C ASP A 157 2.89 -4.56 5.72
N PRO A 158 3.24 -4.36 7.01
CA PRO A 158 3.24 -5.42 8.00
C PRO A 158 1.84 -5.94 8.29
N SER A 159 0.80 -5.12 8.13
CA SER A 159 -0.59 -5.50 8.37
C SER A 159 -1.01 -6.65 7.46
N HIS A 160 -0.70 -6.55 6.17
CA HIS A 160 -1.04 -7.61 5.21
C HIS A 160 -0.11 -8.82 5.28
N ILE A 161 1.14 -8.67 5.74
CA ILE A 161 2.02 -9.79 6.04
C ILE A 161 1.48 -10.56 7.23
N ALA A 162 1.22 -9.89 8.34
CA ALA A 162 0.78 -10.49 9.59
C ALA A 162 -0.61 -11.13 9.50
N GLY A 163 -1.60 -10.37 9.04
CA GLY A 163 -3.02 -10.74 9.10
C GLY A 163 -3.61 -10.73 10.51
N LYS A 164 -2.81 -10.47 11.53
CA LYS A 164 -3.18 -10.39 12.95
C LYS A 164 -2.24 -9.46 13.72
N ARG A 165 -2.74 -8.83 14.80
CA ARG A 165 -2.03 -7.77 15.53
C ARG A 165 -0.76 -8.24 16.21
N GLU A 166 -0.77 -9.47 16.72
CA GLU A 166 0.30 -10.02 17.55
C GLU A 166 1.65 -10.13 16.84
N LEU A 167 1.65 -10.21 15.52
CA LEU A 167 2.86 -10.31 14.72
C LEU A 167 3.38 -8.97 14.21
N LEU A 168 2.62 -7.88 14.34
CA LEU A 168 2.96 -6.60 13.70
C LEU A 168 4.30 -6.05 14.16
N LEU A 169 4.56 -6.03 15.47
CA LEU A 169 5.81 -5.49 16.02
C LEU A 169 7.03 -6.26 15.49
N GLN A 170 6.98 -7.59 15.49
CA GLN A 170 8.07 -8.43 15.00
C GLN A 170 8.33 -8.16 13.51
N ILE A 171 7.28 -8.14 12.69
CA ILE A 171 7.42 -7.89 11.23
C ILE A 171 7.97 -6.49 10.96
N CYS A 172 7.53 -5.48 11.72
CA CYS A 172 8.09 -4.14 11.60
C CYS A 172 9.59 -4.12 11.93
N GLN A 173 10.03 -4.79 13.00
CA GLN A 173 11.44 -4.90 13.37
C GLN A 173 12.28 -5.59 12.27
N GLU A 174 11.77 -6.70 11.74
CA GLU A 174 12.42 -7.41 10.62
C GLU A 174 12.55 -6.51 9.39
N ALA A 175 11.46 -5.82 9.00
CA ALA A 175 11.47 -4.90 7.86
C ALA A 175 12.47 -3.74 8.05
N LEU A 176 12.48 -3.12 9.24
CA LEU A 176 13.41 -2.03 9.56
C LEU A 176 14.88 -2.50 9.54
N SER A 177 15.17 -3.74 9.94
CA SER A 177 16.51 -4.33 9.83
C SER A 177 16.98 -4.43 8.38
N LEU A 178 16.06 -4.56 7.43
CA LEU A 178 16.31 -4.55 5.99
C LEU A 178 16.37 -3.12 5.40
N LYS A 179 16.31 -2.10 6.25
CA LYS A 179 16.36 -0.68 5.86
C LYS A 179 15.27 -0.32 4.85
N VAL A 180 14.03 -0.74 5.11
CA VAL A 180 12.90 -0.24 4.34
C VAL A 180 12.74 1.26 4.58
N ASP A 181 12.23 1.98 3.57
CA ASP A 181 12.10 3.44 3.59
C ASP A 181 10.88 3.92 4.40
N GLY A 182 10.01 3.01 4.81
CA GLY A 182 8.87 3.29 5.67
C GLY A 182 7.94 2.10 5.89
N LEU A 183 6.93 2.33 6.72
CA LEU A 183 5.92 1.35 7.08
C LEU A 183 4.54 1.80 6.56
N PHE A 184 3.73 0.84 6.13
CA PHE A 184 2.39 1.03 5.56
C PHE A 184 1.36 0.28 6.39
N ILE A 185 0.96 0.85 7.54
CA ILE A 185 0.21 0.17 8.60
C ILE A 185 -1.27 0.52 8.55
N GLU A 186 -2.14 -0.45 8.89
CA GLU A 186 -3.57 -0.25 9.03
C GLU A 186 -3.95 0.09 10.47
N SER A 187 -4.77 1.14 10.61
CA SER A 187 -5.30 1.58 11.90
C SER A 187 -6.78 1.96 11.75
N HIS A 188 -7.56 1.69 12.79
CA HIS A 188 -8.98 2.03 12.85
C HIS A 188 -9.35 2.42 14.29
N CYS A 189 -10.23 3.41 14.47
CA CYS A 189 -10.65 3.86 15.80
C CYS A 189 -11.35 2.75 16.61
N CYS A 190 -12.09 1.87 15.94
CA CYS A 190 -12.75 0.69 16.52
C CYS A 190 -12.51 -0.52 15.60
N PRO A 191 -11.36 -1.24 15.69
CA PRO A 191 -11.00 -2.29 14.74
C PRO A 191 -12.04 -3.40 14.59
N GLN A 192 -12.84 -3.67 15.60
CA GLN A 192 -13.92 -4.67 15.57
C GLN A 192 -15.04 -4.29 14.60
N GLU A 193 -15.23 -2.99 14.33
CA GLU A 193 -16.25 -2.45 13.44
C GLU A 193 -15.70 -2.19 12.02
N ALA A 194 -14.42 -2.46 11.79
CA ALA A 194 -13.82 -2.26 10.49
C ALA A 194 -14.48 -3.15 9.44
N LEU A 195 -14.89 -2.55 8.32
CA LEU A 195 -15.58 -3.24 7.22
C LEU A 195 -14.69 -4.22 6.47
N SER A 196 -13.39 -4.15 6.68
CA SER A 196 -12.41 -5.09 6.14
C SER A 196 -11.18 -5.21 7.05
N ASP A 197 -10.55 -6.37 7.02
CA ASP A 197 -9.23 -6.61 7.62
C ASP A 197 -9.15 -6.32 9.14
N ALA A 198 -10.27 -6.44 9.87
CA ALA A 198 -10.44 -6.11 11.28
C ALA A 198 -9.39 -6.73 12.22
N ALA A 199 -8.98 -7.98 11.95
CA ALA A 199 -8.04 -8.73 12.79
C ALA A 199 -6.64 -8.14 12.84
N GLN A 200 -6.22 -7.43 11.78
CA GLN A 200 -4.87 -6.87 11.64
C GLN A 200 -4.77 -5.38 11.97
N GLN A 201 -5.90 -4.67 12.09
CA GLN A 201 -5.90 -3.23 12.34
C GLN A 201 -5.59 -2.91 13.79
N LEU A 202 -4.75 -1.90 14.02
CA LEU A 202 -4.46 -1.34 15.35
C LEU A 202 -5.44 -0.22 15.68
N THR A 203 -5.66 0.02 16.97
CA THR A 203 -6.22 1.31 17.40
C THR A 203 -5.15 2.40 17.24
N PRO A 204 -5.53 3.69 17.12
CA PRO A 204 -4.55 4.80 17.08
C PRO A 204 -3.60 4.79 18.29
N ALA A 205 -4.08 4.47 19.48
CA ALA A 205 -3.24 4.36 20.68
C ALA A 205 -2.22 3.22 20.54
N ALA A 206 -2.67 2.00 20.17
CA ALA A 206 -1.77 0.87 19.99
C ALA A 206 -0.75 1.10 18.87
N LEU A 207 -1.12 1.83 17.81
CA LEU A 207 -0.19 2.24 16.76
C LEU A 207 0.86 3.20 17.31
N SER A 208 0.47 4.20 18.11
CA SER A 208 1.40 5.13 18.76
C SER A 208 2.39 4.39 19.64
N ASP A 209 1.92 3.49 20.50
CA ASP A 209 2.76 2.69 21.41
C ASP A 209 3.76 1.82 20.61
N MET A 210 3.30 1.20 19.54
CA MET A 210 4.17 0.39 18.68
C MET A 210 5.26 1.24 18.01
N LEU A 211 4.92 2.43 17.48
CA LEU A 211 5.88 3.33 16.86
C LEU A 211 6.93 3.84 17.86
N HIS A 212 6.53 4.18 19.09
CA HIS A 212 7.46 4.51 20.15
C HIS A 212 8.42 3.33 20.47
N THR A 213 7.89 2.11 20.53
CA THR A 213 8.71 0.90 20.76
C THR A 213 9.73 0.68 19.62
N LEU A 214 9.38 1.09 18.39
CA LEU A 214 10.26 1.02 17.23
C LEU A 214 11.22 2.21 17.11
N ASN A 215 11.16 3.19 18.01
CA ASN A 215 11.89 4.47 17.96
C ASN A 215 11.61 5.26 16.67
N ILE A 216 10.35 5.25 16.23
CA ILE A 216 9.86 6.03 15.10
C ILE A 216 9.04 7.21 15.64
N ASP A 217 9.50 8.44 15.42
CA ASP A 217 8.86 9.70 15.83
C ASP A 217 7.92 10.27 14.75
#